data_8311ba2e084ee0e12537720fafabaac7
#
_entry.id   8311ba2e084ee0e12537720fafabaac7
#
_cell.length_a   1.000
_cell.length_b   1.000
_cell.length_c   1.000
_cell.angle_alpha   90.00
_cell.angle_beta   90.00
_cell.angle_gamma   90.00
#
_symmetry.space_group_name_H-M   'P 1'
#
loop_
_entity.id
_entity.type
_entity.pdbx_description
1 polymer ?
#
loop_
_entity_poly.entity_id
_entity_poly.type
_entity_poly.pdbx_seq_one_letter_code
_entity_poly.pdbx_strand_id
1 'polypeptide(L)'
;GMGKGKFLYEMAGINPGINYIGIEKYSSVLLRALQRIDEKPLSNLLFIRMDAENVEKVFGEGEVDGIYLNFSDPWPKERHAKRRLPSREFLKRYDKFLKKEGVLEFKTDNKGLFDFALEELSPAGWEAVKVTFDLHNDKEMAEGNIMTEY
;
A
#
# COMPACT_ATOMS: atom_id res chain seq x y z
N GLY A 1 6.11 -3.14 0.34
CA GLY A 1 6.58 -3.97 -0.71
C GLY A 1 5.56 -4.25 -1.79
N MET A 2 5.89 -3.88 -2.98
CA MET A 2 5.05 -4.14 -4.16
C MET A 2 5.18 -5.56 -4.71
N GLY A 3 6.11 -6.35 -4.18
CA GLY A 3 6.43 -7.67 -4.69
C GLY A 3 6.93 -7.63 -6.13
N LYS A 4 6.50 -8.60 -6.96
CA LYS A 4 6.90 -8.69 -8.36
C LYS A 4 6.16 -7.69 -9.27
N GLY A 5 5.38 -6.79 -8.70
CA GLY A 5 4.72 -5.71 -9.42
C GLY A 5 3.51 -6.08 -10.26
N LYS A 6 2.97 -7.29 -10.14
CA LYS A 6 1.83 -7.74 -10.94
C LYS A 6 0.62 -6.82 -10.78
N PHE A 7 0.25 -6.51 -9.53
CA PHE A 7 -0.88 -5.63 -9.23
C PHE A 7 -0.69 -4.26 -9.86
N LEU A 8 0.46 -3.63 -9.65
CA LEU A 8 0.75 -2.30 -10.20
C LEU A 8 0.77 -2.30 -11.72
N TYR A 9 1.36 -3.32 -12.31
CA TYR A 9 1.41 -3.44 -13.76
C TYR A 9 0.02 -3.52 -14.37
N GLU A 10 -0.86 -4.34 -13.79
CA GLU A 10 -2.25 -4.46 -14.23
C GLU A 10 -3.02 -3.16 -14.04
N MET A 11 -2.88 -2.51 -12.88
CA MET A 11 -3.55 -1.25 -12.58
C MET A 11 -3.09 -0.13 -13.53
N ALA A 12 -1.80 -0.02 -13.77
CA ALA A 12 -1.25 0.98 -14.67
C ALA A 12 -1.72 0.77 -16.12
N GLY A 13 -1.84 -0.49 -16.54
CA GLY A 13 -2.33 -0.83 -17.86
C GLY A 13 -3.80 -0.48 -18.07
N ILE A 14 -4.62 -0.67 -17.02
CA ILE A 14 -6.05 -0.35 -17.08
C ILE A 14 -6.30 1.16 -16.98
N ASN A 15 -5.46 1.89 -16.26
CA ASN A 15 -5.63 3.31 -15.95
C ASN A 15 -4.48 4.14 -16.52
N PRO A 16 -4.40 4.34 -17.83
CA PRO A 16 -3.26 5.04 -18.44
C PRO A 16 -3.13 6.52 -18.05
N GLY A 17 -4.19 7.12 -17.55
CA GLY A 17 -4.18 8.51 -17.05
C GLY A 17 -3.69 8.68 -15.63
N ILE A 18 -3.37 7.59 -14.92
CA ILE A 18 -2.91 7.63 -13.54
C ILE A 18 -1.45 7.15 -13.49
N ASN A 19 -0.62 7.88 -12.76
CA ASN A 19 0.77 7.50 -12.55
C ASN A 19 0.89 6.62 -11.31
N TYR A 20 1.56 5.48 -11.46
CA TYR A 20 1.77 4.52 -10.38
C TYR A 20 3.25 4.42 -10.03
N ILE A 21 3.54 4.34 -8.74
CA ILE A 21 4.89 4.16 -8.22
C ILE A 21 4.90 2.93 -7.33
N GLY A 22 5.74 1.96 -7.67
CA GLY A 22 5.96 0.77 -6.87
C GLY A 22 7.21 0.93 -6.00
N ILE A 23 7.08 0.59 -4.73
CA ILE A 23 8.19 0.66 -3.78
C ILE A 23 8.51 -0.75 -3.31
N GLU A 24 9.76 -1.16 -3.45
CA GLU A 24 10.25 -2.47 -3.04
C GLU A 24 11.64 -2.36 -2.42
N LYS A 25 11.82 -2.99 -1.28
CA LYS A 25 13.09 -3.00 -0.55
C LYS A 25 14.11 -3.96 -1.18
N TYR A 26 13.64 -5.12 -1.64
CA TYR A 26 14.50 -6.20 -2.10
C TYR A 26 14.79 -6.12 -3.59
N SER A 27 16.08 -5.99 -3.94
CA SER A 27 16.53 -5.85 -5.33
C SER A 27 16.18 -7.04 -6.21
N SER A 28 16.23 -8.25 -5.67
CA SER A 28 15.91 -9.47 -6.43
C SER A 28 14.44 -9.51 -6.87
N VAL A 29 13.54 -9.03 -6.02
CA VAL A 29 12.11 -8.95 -6.31
C VAL A 29 11.85 -7.82 -7.31
N LEU A 30 12.49 -6.68 -7.11
CA LEU A 30 12.37 -5.53 -7.98
C LEU A 30 12.85 -5.84 -9.40
N LEU A 31 13.93 -6.62 -9.53
CA LEU A 31 14.47 -7.01 -10.82
C LEU A 31 13.43 -7.75 -11.67
N ARG A 32 12.65 -8.64 -11.05
CA ARG A 32 11.58 -9.37 -11.75
C ARG A 32 10.48 -8.44 -12.26
N ALA A 33 10.15 -7.41 -11.48
CA ALA A 33 9.19 -6.40 -11.91
C ALA A 33 9.72 -5.59 -13.08
N LEU A 34 11.00 -5.23 -13.07
CA LEU A 34 11.66 -4.52 -14.16
C LEU A 34 11.70 -5.34 -15.45
N GLN A 35 11.95 -6.65 -15.35
CA GLN A 35 11.93 -7.55 -16.51
C GLN A 35 10.55 -7.56 -17.19
N ARG A 36 9.48 -7.52 -16.41
CA ARG A 36 8.12 -7.46 -16.95
C ARG A 36 7.86 -6.17 -17.70
N ILE A 37 8.35 -5.04 -17.18
CA ILE A 37 8.22 -3.74 -17.82
C ILE A 37 9.01 -3.66 -19.12
N ASP A 38 10.18 -4.31 -19.19
CA ASP A 38 10.99 -4.35 -20.40
C ASP A 38 10.29 -5.07 -21.55
N GLU A 39 9.47 -6.08 -21.25
CA GLU A 39 8.70 -6.81 -22.27
C GLU A 39 7.56 -5.96 -22.85
N LYS A 40 6.86 -5.21 -21.99
CA LYS A 40 5.77 -4.31 -22.37
C LYS A 40 5.84 -3.03 -21.53
N PRO A 41 6.60 -2.03 -21.97
CA PRO A 41 6.76 -0.79 -21.21
C PRO A 41 5.44 -0.04 -21.02
N LEU A 42 5.26 0.50 -19.80
CA LEU A 42 4.15 1.38 -19.46
C LEU A 42 4.73 2.72 -19.00
N SER A 43 4.32 3.81 -19.67
CA SER A 43 4.85 5.15 -19.37
C SER A 43 4.40 5.73 -18.04
N ASN A 44 3.34 5.18 -17.45
CA ASN A 44 2.74 5.64 -16.19
C ASN A 44 3.12 4.78 -14.98
N LEU A 45 4.18 3.98 -15.08
CA LEU A 45 4.63 3.10 -14.00
C LEU A 45 6.13 3.28 -13.75
N LEU A 46 6.48 3.60 -12.51
CA LEU A 46 7.86 3.73 -12.05
C LEU A 46 8.09 2.82 -10.84
N PHE A 47 9.32 2.37 -10.68
CA PHE A 47 9.72 1.58 -9.52
C PHE A 47 10.84 2.30 -8.76
N ILE A 48 10.75 2.23 -7.43
CA ILE A 48 11.77 2.79 -6.54
C ILE A 48 12.22 1.68 -5.59
N ARG A 49 13.54 1.47 -5.52
CA ARG A 49 14.12 0.59 -4.52
C ARG A 49 14.39 1.39 -3.26
N MET A 50 13.62 1.12 -2.21
CA MET A 50 13.80 1.78 -0.92
C MET A 50 13.07 1.04 0.18
N ASP A 51 13.46 1.31 1.42
CA ASP A 51 12.71 0.91 2.60
C ASP A 51 11.54 1.88 2.80
N ALA A 52 10.33 1.34 3.03
CA ALA A 52 9.14 2.16 3.28
C ALA A 52 9.31 3.12 4.46
N GLU A 53 10.20 2.82 5.38
CA GLU A 53 10.54 3.68 6.51
C GLU A 53 10.97 5.10 6.07
N ASN A 54 11.50 5.23 4.87
CA ASN A 54 11.98 6.49 4.32
C ASN A 54 11.02 7.12 3.29
N VAL A 55 9.82 6.61 3.16
CA VAL A 55 8.88 7.02 2.11
C VAL A 55 8.54 8.52 2.16
N GLU A 56 8.46 9.10 3.35
CA GLU A 56 8.17 10.52 3.52
C GLU A 56 9.24 11.46 2.96
N LYS A 57 10.45 10.93 2.71
CA LYS A 57 11.56 11.70 2.15
C LYS A 57 11.52 11.81 0.62
N VAL A 58 10.67 11.00 -0.01
CA VAL A 58 10.59 10.89 -1.47
C VAL A 58 9.48 11.74 -2.06
N PHE A 59 8.38 11.88 -1.32
CA PHE A 59 7.20 12.60 -1.78
C PHE A 59 7.00 13.91 -1.05
N GLY A 60 6.51 14.93 -1.77
CA GLY A 60 6.14 16.21 -1.21
C GLY A 60 4.72 16.21 -0.64
N GLU A 61 4.37 17.25 0.08
CA GLU A 61 3.06 17.42 0.69
C GLU A 61 1.94 17.35 -0.36
N GLY A 62 0.95 16.48 -0.11
CA GLY A 62 -0.21 16.32 -0.98
C GLY A 62 0.09 15.76 -2.37
N GLU A 63 1.28 15.19 -2.58
CA GLU A 63 1.70 14.70 -3.90
C GLU A 63 1.05 13.38 -4.30
N VAL A 64 0.66 12.56 -3.33
CA VAL A 64 0.10 11.22 -3.57
C VAL A 64 -1.41 11.21 -3.37
N ASP A 65 -2.14 10.71 -4.35
CA ASP A 65 -3.60 10.64 -4.33
C ASP A 65 -4.13 9.39 -3.63
N GLY A 66 -3.38 8.29 -3.69
CA GLY A 66 -3.79 7.03 -3.09
C GLY A 66 -2.61 6.13 -2.78
N ILE A 67 -2.80 5.25 -1.82
CA ILE A 67 -1.79 4.29 -1.38
C ILE A 67 -2.41 2.90 -1.36
N TYR A 68 -1.68 1.92 -1.86
CA TYR A 68 -2.05 0.51 -1.78
C TYR A 68 -1.07 -0.25 -0.91
N LEU A 69 -1.58 -0.93 0.11
CA LEU A 69 -0.81 -1.86 0.95
C LEU A 69 -1.41 -3.25 0.73
N ASN A 70 -0.76 -4.06 -0.10
CA ASN A 70 -1.27 -5.38 -0.46
C ASN A 70 -0.39 -6.48 0.14
N PHE A 71 -0.95 -7.26 1.05
CA PHE A 71 -0.32 -8.44 1.63
C PHE A 71 1.07 -8.16 2.22
N SER A 72 1.20 -7.03 2.94
CA SER A 72 2.45 -6.67 3.62
C SER A 72 2.78 -7.64 4.75
N ASP A 73 4.05 -7.65 5.16
CA ASP A 73 4.54 -8.52 6.23
C ASP A 73 3.79 -8.26 7.54
N PRO A 74 3.26 -9.31 8.19
CA PRO A 74 2.49 -9.15 9.41
C PRO A 74 3.34 -8.86 10.65
N TRP A 75 4.64 -9.14 10.63
CA TRP A 75 5.54 -8.94 11.76
C TRP A 75 4.89 -9.40 13.07
N PRO A 76 4.73 -10.73 13.29
CA PRO A 76 3.87 -11.25 14.37
C PRO A 76 4.34 -10.94 15.78
N LYS A 77 5.62 -10.62 15.98
CA LYS A 77 6.14 -10.28 17.30
C LYS A 77 5.75 -8.87 17.70
N GLU A 78 5.26 -8.72 18.92
CA GLU A 78 4.79 -7.44 19.48
C GLU A 78 5.86 -6.34 19.39
N ARG A 79 7.12 -6.69 19.64
CA ARG A 79 8.25 -5.75 19.55
C ARG A 79 8.47 -5.17 18.15
N HIS A 80 7.87 -5.80 17.12
CA HIS A 80 7.98 -5.36 15.73
C HIS A 80 6.73 -4.61 15.22
N ALA A 81 5.80 -4.25 16.12
CA ALA A 81 4.55 -3.62 15.72
C ALA A 81 4.76 -2.36 14.87
N LYS A 82 5.77 -1.57 15.17
CA LYS A 82 6.09 -0.35 14.42
C LYS A 82 6.55 -0.60 12.99
N ARG A 83 6.98 -1.82 12.68
CA ARG A 83 7.42 -2.22 11.33
C ARG A 83 6.27 -2.58 10.42
N ARG A 84 5.08 -2.80 10.98
CA ARG A 84 3.88 -3.11 10.22
C ARG A 84 3.45 -1.88 9.43
N LEU A 85 3.24 -2.04 8.14
CA LEU A 85 2.91 -0.90 7.27
C LEU A 85 1.60 -0.18 7.64
N PRO A 86 0.56 -0.83 8.22
CA PRO A 86 -0.62 -0.13 8.70
C PRO A 86 -0.50 0.40 10.13
N SER A 87 0.68 0.39 10.75
CA SER A 87 0.87 0.92 12.10
C SER A 87 0.63 2.43 12.16
N ARG A 88 0.28 2.93 13.36
CA ARG A 88 0.08 4.38 13.55
C ARG A 88 1.31 5.20 13.19
N GLU A 89 2.50 4.67 13.41
CA GLU A 89 3.75 5.32 13.03
C GLU A 89 3.85 5.49 11.50
N PHE A 90 3.52 4.44 10.75
CA PHE A 90 3.50 4.53 9.29
C PHE A 90 2.34 5.38 8.77
N LEU A 91 1.16 5.26 9.36
CA LEU A 91 0.01 6.10 8.97
C LEU A 91 0.34 7.58 9.11
N LYS A 92 1.04 7.97 10.17
CA LYS A 92 1.49 9.35 10.36
C LYS A 92 2.51 9.78 9.31
N ARG A 93 3.35 8.86 8.83
CA ARG A 93 4.27 9.15 7.71
C ARG A 93 3.49 9.40 6.42
N TYR A 94 2.48 8.60 6.15
CA TYR A 94 1.64 8.77 4.95
C TYR A 94 0.91 10.11 4.93
N ASP A 95 0.50 10.61 6.10
CA ASP A 95 -0.17 11.92 6.23
C ASP A 95 0.66 13.05 5.62
N LYS A 96 1.98 12.93 5.63
CA LYS A 96 2.87 13.99 5.17
C LYS A 96 2.83 14.20 3.65
N PHE A 97 2.45 13.18 2.91
CA PHE A 97 2.44 13.26 1.45
C PHE A 97 1.11 12.83 0.81
N LEU A 98 0.24 12.16 1.54
CA LEU A 98 -1.07 11.80 1.02
C LEU A 98 -1.95 13.04 0.93
N LYS A 99 -2.62 13.19 -0.20
CA LYS A 99 -3.57 14.28 -0.42
C LYS A 99 -4.66 14.26 0.66
N LYS A 100 -5.20 15.43 1.02
CA LYS A 100 -6.18 15.57 2.11
C LYS A 100 -7.39 14.64 1.99
N GLU A 101 -7.86 14.40 0.77
CA GLU A 101 -8.97 13.49 0.50
C GLU A 101 -8.48 12.14 -0.06
N GLY A 102 -7.19 11.88 0.07
CA GLY A 102 -6.58 10.65 -0.41
C GLY A 102 -7.04 9.44 0.36
N VAL A 103 -7.01 8.29 -0.29
CA VAL A 103 -7.48 7.02 0.26
C VAL A 103 -6.34 6.01 0.30
N LEU A 104 -6.26 5.28 1.40
CA LEU A 104 -5.39 4.12 1.52
C LEU A 104 -6.25 2.86 1.44
N GLU A 105 -5.86 1.95 0.55
CA GLU A 105 -6.50 0.64 0.43
C GLU A 105 -5.55 -0.42 0.97
N PHE A 106 -6.00 -1.16 1.99
CA PHE A 106 -5.22 -2.18 2.65
C PHE A 106 -5.87 -3.55 2.47
N LYS A 107 -5.07 -4.50 2.00
CA LYS A 107 -5.47 -5.89 1.81
C LYS A 107 -4.55 -6.83 2.57
N THR A 108 -5.11 -7.78 3.29
CA THR A 108 -4.35 -8.85 3.94
C THR A 108 -5.21 -10.09 4.13
N ASP A 109 -4.58 -11.26 4.10
CA ASP A 109 -5.18 -12.54 4.50
C ASP A 109 -4.84 -12.90 5.95
N ASN A 110 -4.03 -12.07 6.61
CA ASN A 110 -3.65 -12.26 8.01
C ASN A 110 -4.64 -11.54 8.93
N LYS A 111 -5.46 -12.32 9.65
CA LYS A 111 -6.48 -11.78 10.54
C LYS A 111 -5.89 -10.88 11.64
N GLY A 112 -4.78 -11.28 12.23
CA GLY A 112 -4.12 -10.49 13.30
C GLY A 112 -3.68 -9.13 12.80
N LEU A 113 -3.10 -9.06 11.60
CA LEU A 113 -2.68 -7.81 10.98
C LEU A 113 -3.90 -6.95 10.62
N PHE A 114 -4.97 -7.56 10.14
CA PHE A 114 -6.21 -6.86 9.81
C PHE A 114 -6.81 -6.20 11.04
N ASP A 115 -6.96 -6.95 12.13
CA ASP A 115 -7.49 -6.43 13.38
C ASP A 115 -6.61 -5.31 13.94
N PHE A 116 -5.29 -5.50 13.89
CA PHE A 116 -4.31 -4.50 14.29
C PHE A 116 -4.49 -3.21 13.48
N ALA A 117 -4.62 -3.31 12.15
CA ALA A 117 -4.79 -2.16 11.29
C ALA A 117 -6.03 -1.33 11.65
N LEU A 118 -7.15 -1.99 11.94
CA LEU A 118 -8.37 -1.30 12.37
C LEU A 118 -8.17 -0.53 13.67
N GLU A 119 -7.45 -1.11 14.63
CA GLU A 119 -7.16 -0.48 15.91
C GLU A 119 -6.22 0.74 15.79
N GLU A 120 -5.37 0.76 14.77
CA GLU A 120 -4.39 1.82 14.58
C GLU A 120 -4.95 3.08 13.93
N LEU A 121 -6.11 3.00 13.27
CA LEU A 121 -6.70 4.10 12.54
C LEU A 121 -7.01 5.31 13.44
N SER A 122 -7.77 5.11 14.50
CA SER A 122 -8.19 6.19 15.39
C SER A 122 -7.01 6.93 16.04
N PRO A 123 -6.01 6.23 16.63
CA PRO A 123 -4.84 6.91 17.19
C PRO A 123 -4.04 7.72 16.17
N ALA A 124 -4.11 7.34 14.90
CA ALA A 124 -3.41 8.06 13.83
C ALA A 124 -4.25 9.19 13.21
N GLY A 125 -5.52 9.34 13.62
CA GLY A 125 -6.43 10.33 13.06
C GLY A 125 -7.05 9.92 11.74
N TRP A 126 -7.12 8.62 11.47
CA TRP A 126 -7.68 8.04 10.25
C TRP A 126 -9.05 7.43 10.51
N GLU A 127 -9.88 7.35 9.46
CA GLU A 127 -11.20 6.73 9.52
C GLU A 127 -11.31 5.62 8.49
N ALA A 128 -11.96 4.52 8.87
CA ALA A 128 -12.31 3.47 7.93
C ALA A 128 -13.56 3.89 7.17
N VAL A 129 -13.45 3.97 5.84
CA VAL A 129 -14.56 4.31 4.96
C VAL A 129 -15.34 3.05 4.59
N LYS A 130 -14.62 1.95 4.38
CA LYS A 130 -15.19 0.69 3.98
C LYS A 130 -14.36 -0.47 4.52
N VAL A 131 -15.02 -1.46 5.12
CA VAL A 131 -14.36 -2.62 5.73
C VAL A 131 -15.10 -3.89 5.35
N THR A 132 -14.36 -4.94 4.96
CA THR A 132 -14.95 -6.27 4.78
C THR A 132 -14.00 -7.34 5.31
N PHE A 133 -14.56 -8.37 5.92
CA PHE A 133 -13.83 -9.53 6.42
C PHE A 133 -13.98 -10.75 5.49
N ASP A 134 -14.92 -10.72 4.57
CA ASP A 134 -15.24 -11.83 3.69
C ASP A 134 -15.34 -11.38 2.24
N LEU A 135 -14.35 -11.78 1.50
CA LEU A 135 -14.24 -11.48 0.10
C LEU A 135 -15.04 -12.25 -0.85
N HIS A 136 -15.35 -13.46 -0.48
CA HIS A 136 -16.12 -14.32 -1.36
C HIS A 136 -17.56 -13.83 -1.49
N ASN A 137 -18.03 -13.09 -0.50
CA ASN A 137 -19.39 -12.55 -0.46
C ASN A 137 -19.49 -11.07 -0.83
N ASP A 138 -18.36 -10.37 -0.90
CA ASP A 138 -18.33 -8.96 -1.31
C ASP A 138 -17.57 -8.81 -2.62
N LYS A 139 -18.33 -8.67 -3.71
CA LYS A 139 -17.77 -8.56 -5.07
C LYS A 139 -17.00 -7.25 -5.32
N GLU A 140 -17.22 -6.24 -4.50
CA GLU A 140 -16.56 -4.95 -4.64
C GLU A 140 -15.18 -4.92 -4.02
N MET A 141 -14.92 -5.84 -3.10
CA MET A 141 -13.70 -5.83 -2.31
C MET A 141 -13.05 -7.20 -2.29
N ALA A 142 -11.75 -7.20 -2.40
CA ALA A 142 -10.98 -8.42 -2.25
C ALA A 142 -10.69 -8.69 -0.76
N GLU A 143 -10.26 -9.91 -0.41
CA GLU A 143 -10.01 -10.43 0.93
C GLU A 143 -9.34 -9.48 1.91
N GLY A 144 -10.00 -9.28 3.07
CA GLY A 144 -9.47 -8.43 4.12
C GLY A 144 -9.14 -7.02 3.66
N ASN A 145 -10.03 -6.41 2.88
CA ASN A 145 -9.84 -5.06 2.38
C ASN A 145 -10.27 -4.02 3.41
N ILE A 146 -9.44 -3.01 3.57
CA ILE A 146 -9.79 -1.79 4.31
C ILE A 146 -9.53 -0.61 3.38
N MET A 147 -10.56 0.18 3.12
CA MET A 147 -10.41 1.47 2.48
C MET A 147 -10.48 2.54 3.55
N THR A 148 -9.47 3.39 3.64
CA THR A 148 -9.39 4.42 4.66
C THR A 148 -9.26 5.79 4.03
N GLU A 149 -9.82 6.79 4.69
CA GLU A 149 -9.73 8.19 4.30
C GLU A 149 -9.08 8.98 5.41
N TYR A 150 -8.19 9.84 5.01
CA TYR A 150 -7.50 10.74 5.92
C TYR A 150 -8.28 12.04 6.12
#